data_e8e79c566ee6ae3aa64953b1ecf41591
#
_entry.id   e8e79c566ee6ae3aa64953b1ecf41591
#
_cell.length_a   1.000
_cell.length_b   1.000
_cell.length_c   1.000
_cell.angle_alpha   90.00
_cell.angle_beta   90.00
_cell.angle_gamma   90.00
#
_symmetry.space_group_name_H-M   'P 1'
#
loop_
_entity.id
_entity.type
_entity.pdbx_description
1 polymer ?
#
loop_
_entity_poly.entity_id
_entity_poly.type
_entity_poly.pdbx_seq_one_letter_code
_entity_poly.pdbx_strand_id
1 'polypeptide(L)'
;MRMMRRLLCLGAGLAMSAAAGLAGAADKPEITIGYVDGWSDSVATTHVAAEVIREKLGYDVKLMPVAAGIMWQGVARGKLDATLSAWLPATHGAYYEKMKDKVVNLGINYPDAKIGLIVPEYVKANSIEDLQAQKADFGGRIVGIDAGAGVMLKTDQAIKDYGLDYKLVASSGSGMISELTRAESEKKAIAVTGWIPHWMFAKWKLKFLEDPKKVYGDVEHVDSIANPALEAKAKPVWDFLKQFRWKNGQEVGEVMLAIQEGEKPDVAAKKWVDSNPERVKEWLN
;
A
#
# COMPACT_ATOMS: atom_id res chain seq x y z
N MET A 1 76.36 17.04 -62.01
CA MET A 1 77.08 15.77 -61.89
C MET A 1 76.99 15.26 -60.42
N ARG A 2 76.53 14.03 -60.20
CA ARG A 2 76.51 13.24 -59.00
C ARG A 2 75.57 13.64 -57.87
N MET A 3 74.41 12.95 -57.93
CA MET A 3 73.46 12.68 -56.89
C MET A 3 74.08 12.05 -55.63
N MET A 4 73.63 12.44 -54.47
CA MET A 4 73.74 11.67 -53.27
C MET A 4 72.39 11.57 -52.57
N ARG A 5 71.90 10.35 -52.64
CA ARG A 5 70.64 9.92 -51.96
C ARG A 5 70.91 9.78 -50.46
N ARG A 6 70.06 10.45 -49.64
CA ARG A 6 69.94 10.14 -48.20
C ARG A 6 68.63 9.44 -47.94
N LEU A 7 68.74 8.18 -47.43
CA LEU A 7 67.66 7.40 -46.90
C LEU A 7 67.22 8.06 -45.56
N LEU A 8 65.96 8.37 -45.44
CA LEU A 8 65.31 8.57 -44.17
C LEU A 8 64.54 7.30 -43.79
N CYS A 9 64.95 6.68 -42.68
CA CYS A 9 64.16 5.65 -42.01
C CYS A 9 63.03 6.30 -41.20
N LEU A 10 61.79 6.07 -41.60
CA LEU A 10 60.62 6.38 -40.76
C LEU A 10 60.38 5.20 -39.81
N GLY A 11 60.58 5.48 -38.51
CA GLY A 11 60.11 4.60 -37.45
C GLY A 11 58.61 4.78 -37.23
N ALA A 12 57.83 3.74 -37.51
CA ALA A 12 56.40 3.67 -37.22
C ALA A 12 56.23 3.33 -35.72
N GLY A 13 55.92 4.36 -34.91
CA GLY A 13 55.47 4.15 -33.53
C GLY A 13 54.00 3.73 -33.52
N LEU A 14 53.74 2.48 -33.12
CA LEU A 14 52.36 2.02 -32.79
C LEU A 14 51.91 2.67 -31.52
N ALA A 15 51.08 3.67 -31.62
CA ALA A 15 50.29 4.18 -30.48
C ALA A 15 49.08 3.23 -30.26
N MET A 16 49.22 2.30 -29.31
CA MET A 16 48.09 1.58 -28.76
C MET A 16 47.24 2.53 -27.92
N SER A 17 46.16 3.05 -28.51
CA SER A 17 45.11 3.75 -27.79
C SER A 17 44.34 2.71 -26.99
N ALA A 18 44.58 2.64 -25.67
CA ALA A 18 43.71 1.96 -24.72
C ALA A 18 42.38 2.70 -24.66
N ALA A 19 41.41 2.27 -25.46
CA ALA A 19 40.02 2.63 -25.29
C ALA A 19 39.53 1.93 -24.00
N ALA A 20 39.72 2.58 -22.84
CA ALA A 20 38.99 2.21 -21.64
C ALA A 20 37.52 2.45 -21.94
N GLY A 21 36.81 1.38 -22.25
CA GLY A 21 35.36 1.39 -22.38
C GLY A 21 34.76 1.88 -21.07
N LEU A 22 34.18 3.07 -21.07
CA LEU A 22 33.19 3.47 -20.11
C LEU A 22 32.03 2.49 -20.28
N ALA A 23 32.05 1.39 -19.52
CA ALA A 23 30.84 0.62 -19.28
C ALA A 23 29.87 1.55 -18.58
N GLY A 24 29.04 2.23 -19.34
CA GLY A 24 27.91 2.98 -18.82
C GLY A 24 27.12 2.00 -17.96
N ALA A 25 26.92 2.33 -16.70
CA ALA A 25 26.00 1.61 -15.84
C ALA A 25 24.67 1.57 -16.63
N ALA A 26 24.25 0.37 -17.05
CA ALA A 26 22.96 0.23 -17.71
C ALA A 26 21.91 0.81 -16.78
N ASP A 27 21.12 1.76 -17.28
CA ASP A 27 20.06 2.37 -16.51
C ASP A 27 19.17 1.26 -15.92
N LYS A 28 19.02 1.28 -14.60
CA LYS A 28 18.16 0.31 -13.93
C LYS A 28 16.72 0.49 -14.41
N PRO A 29 15.96 -0.57 -14.61
CA PRO A 29 14.58 -0.44 -15.05
C PRO A 29 13.72 0.28 -14.00
N GLU A 30 12.79 1.12 -14.44
CA GLU A 30 11.78 1.74 -13.58
C GLU A 30 10.88 0.68 -12.93
N ILE A 31 10.63 0.81 -11.64
CA ILE A 31 9.73 -0.06 -10.87
C ILE A 31 8.39 0.63 -10.72
N THR A 32 7.30 -0.02 -11.12
CA THR A 32 5.95 0.53 -11.02
C THR A 32 5.18 -0.16 -9.88
N ILE A 33 4.82 0.58 -8.85
CA ILE A 33 4.07 0.05 -7.69
C ILE A 33 2.67 0.65 -7.67
N GLY A 34 1.65 -0.21 -7.61
CA GLY A 34 0.25 0.19 -7.48
C GLY A 34 -0.17 0.31 -6.02
N TYR A 35 -0.99 1.34 -5.72
CA TYR A 35 -1.53 1.57 -4.39
C TYR A 35 -2.90 2.23 -4.47
N VAL A 36 -3.65 2.26 -3.36
CA VAL A 36 -4.94 2.93 -3.28
C VAL A 36 -4.79 4.23 -2.48
N ASP A 37 -4.89 5.37 -3.16
CA ASP A 37 -4.64 6.70 -2.59
C ASP A 37 -5.57 7.06 -1.42
N GLY A 38 -6.80 6.54 -1.42
CA GLY A 38 -7.76 6.76 -0.32
C GLY A 38 -7.51 5.94 0.94
N TRP A 39 -6.52 5.04 0.96
CA TRP A 39 -6.20 4.18 2.10
C TRP A 39 -4.89 4.59 2.74
N SER A 40 -4.96 5.10 3.97
CA SER A 40 -3.81 5.69 4.66
C SER A 40 -2.64 4.73 4.85
N ASP A 41 -2.93 3.47 5.13
CA ASP A 41 -1.95 2.39 5.24
C ASP A 41 -1.29 2.06 3.89
N SER A 42 -2.09 2.02 2.82
CA SER A 42 -1.60 1.79 1.45
C SER A 42 -0.66 2.90 1.00
N VAL A 43 -1.02 4.16 1.25
CA VAL A 43 -0.19 5.33 0.95
C VAL A 43 1.11 5.28 1.74
N ALA A 44 1.04 5.16 3.08
CA ALA A 44 2.20 5.16 3.95
C ALA A 44 3.18 4.03 3.60
N THR A 45 2.68 2.79 3.52
CA THR A 45 3.48 1.61 3.23
C THR A 45 4.16 1.70 1.87
N THR A 46 3.42 2.13 0.85
CA THR A 46 3.95 2.20 -0.52
C THR A 46 5.01 3.29 -0.67
N HIS A 47 4.81 4.47 -0.06
CA HIS A 47 5.79 5.54 -0.13
C HIS A 47 7.07 5.21 0.64
N VAL A 48 6.99 4.56 1.81
CA VAL A 48 8.18 4.10 2.55
C VAL A 48 8.95 3.05 1.75
N ALA A 49 8.26 2.06 1.19
CA ALA A 49 8.92 1.06 0.35
C ALA A 49 9.57 1.68 -0.88
N ALA A 50 8.89 2.62 -1.55
CA ALA A 50 9.43 3.34 -2.71
C ALA A 50 10.66 4.15 -2.36
N GLU A 51 10.68 4.81 -1.20
CA GLU A 51 11.84 5.59 -0.74
C GLU A 51 13.06 4.68 -0.50
N VAL A 52 12.88 3.54 0.14
CA VAL A 52 13.97 2.55 0.31
C VAL A 52 14.47 2.04 -1.04
N ILE A 53 13.56 1.74 -1.98
CA ILE A 53 13.95 1.29 -3.33
C ILE A 53 14.77 2.36 -4.05
N ARG A 54 14.35 3.64 -3.97
CA ARG A 54 15.08 4.76 -4.59
C ARG A 54 16.43 4.99 -3.95
N GLU A 55 16.47 5.20 -2.63
CA GLU A 55 17.68 5.62 -1.94
C GLU A 55 18.69 4.50 -1.73
N LYS A 56 18.22 3.30 -1.36
CA LYS A 56 19.12 2.22 -0.95
C LYS A 56 19.41 1.23 -2.07
N LEU A 57 18.45 1.03 -2.98
CA LEU A 57 18.62 0.11 -4.11
C LEU A 57 18.93 0.84 -5.42
N GLY A 58 18.69 2.16 -5.50
CA GLY A 58 19.01 3.01 -6.64
C GLY A 58 18.18 2.71 -7.89
N TYR A 59 16.91 2.33 -7.73
CA TYR A 59 15.96 2.19 -8.82
C TYR A 59 15.00 3.38 -8.86
N ASP A 60 14.61 3.80 -10.05
CA ASP A 60 13.50 4.72 -10.20
C ASP A 60 12.19 3.99 -9.88
N VAL A 61 11.30 4.69 -9.15
CA VAL A 61 10.01 4.14 -8.75
C VAL A 61 8.89 5.06 -9.20
N LYS A 62 7.98 4.49 -9.98
CA LYS A 62 6.72 5.12 -10.37
C LYS A 62 5.59 4.59 -9.49
N LEU A 63 4.95 5.48 -8.77
CA LEU A 63 3.79 5.18 -7.94
C LEU A 63 2.50 5.41 -8.74
N MET A 64 1.61 4.43 -8.74
CA MET A 64 0.37 4.46 -9.51
C MET A 64 -0.84 4.36 -8.57
N PRO A 65 -1.52 5.49 -8.28
CA PRO A 65 -2.78 5.45 -7.53
C PRO A 65 -3.88 4.84 -8.41
N VAL A 66 -4.47 3.76 -7.95
CA VAL A 66 -5.50 3.01 -8.67
C VAL A 66 -6.52 2.40 -7.70
N ALA A 67 -7.73 2.08 -8.20
CA ALA A 67 -8.71 1.35 -7.41
C ALA A 67 -8.26 -0.11 -7.16
N ALA A 68 -8.71 -0.72 -6.07
CA ALA A 68 -8.29 -2.06 -5.63
C ALA A 68 -8.37 -3.12 -6.74
N GLY A 69 -9.47 -3.21 -7.46
CA GLY A 69 -9.62 -4.17 -8.55
C GLY A 69 -8.66 -3.93 -9.73
N ILE A 70 -8.31 -2.67 -10.01
CA ILE A 70 -7.33 -2.30 -11.04
C ILE A 70 -5.91 -2.61 -10.55
N MET A 71 -5.63 -2.39 -9.27
CA MET A 71 -4.35 -2.75 -8.63
C MET A 71 -4.05 -4.24 -8.81
N TRP A 72 -4.98 -5.11 -8.44
CA TRP A 72 -4.86 -6.56 -8.61
C TRP A 72 -4.67 -6.98 -10.07
N GLN A 73 -5.50 -6.44 -10.98
CA GLN A 73 -5.38 -6.72 -12.42
C GLN A 73 -4.07 -6.18 -13.01
N GLY A 74 -3.61 -5.03 -12.53
CA GLY A 74 -2.37 -4.40 -12.96
C GLY A 74 -1.16 -5.28 -12.67
N VAL A 75 -1.06 -5.80 -11.44
CA VAL A 75 0.00 -6.74 -11.07
C VAL A 75 -0.10 -8.04 -11.87
N ALA A 76 -1.30 -8.64 -11.96
CA ALA A 76 -1.49 -9.89 -12.69
C ALA A 76 -1.16 -9.81 -14.20
N ARG A 77 -1.27 -8.62 -14.80
CA ARG A 77 -0.97 -8.36 -16.21
C ARG A 77 0.43 -7.78 -16.44
N GLY A 78 1.24 -7.58 -15.41
CA GLY A 78 2.57 -6.97 -15.49
C GLY A 78 2.56 -5.49 -15.89
N LYS A 79 1.45 -4.77 -15.67
CA LYS A 79 1.37 -3.31 -15.79
C LYS A 79 1.83 -2.60 -14.53
N LEU A 80 1.77 -3.28 -13.42
CA LEU A 80 2.36 -2.95 -12.15
C LEU A 80 3.32 -4.07 -11.79
N ASP A 81 4.48 -3.73 -11.28
CA ASP A 81 5.47 -4.71 -10.83
C ASP A 81 5.06 -5.32 -9.48
N ALA A 82 4.48 -4.51 -8.59
CA ALA A 82 4.05 -4.95 -7.28
C ALA A 82 2.94 -4.08 -6.68
N THR A 83 2.38 -4.56 -5.59
CA THR A 83 1.59 -3.81 -4.61
C THR A 83 1.90 -4.32 -3.20
N LEU A 84 1.80 -3.44 -2.20
CA LEU A 84 1.97 -3.77 -0.79
C LEU A 84 0.64 -3.66 -0.02
N SER A 85 -0.48 -3.76 -0.73
CA SER A 85 -1.83 -3.50 -0.20
C SER A 85 -2.80 -4.67 -0.43
N ALA A 86 -2.30 -5.91 -0.34
CA ALA A 86 -3.11 -7.11 -0.51
C ALA A 86 -3.63 -7.62 0.84
N TRP A 87 -4.86 -7.31 1.19
CA TRP A 87 -5.52 -7.70 2.43
C TRP A 87 -6.04 -9.14 2.35
N LEU A 88 -5.39 -10.07 3.03
CA LEU A 88 -5.63 -11.50 2.95
C LEU A 88 -5.80 -12.15 4.34
N PRO A 89 -6.53 -13.26 4.46
CA PRO A 89 -7.18 -13.98 3.36
C PRO A 89 -8.59 -13.48 2.99
N ALA A 90 -9.23 -12.66 3.84
CA ALA A 90 -10.69 -12.45 3.76
C ALA A 90 -11.06 -11.29 2.82
N THR A 91 -10.46 -10.12 2.99
CA THR A 91 -10.88 -8.87 2.33
C THR A 91 -10.66 -8.91 0.82
N HIS A 92 -9.48 -9.33 0.38
CA HIS A 92 -9.12 -9.45 -1.03
C HIS A 92 -9.09 -10.90 -1.54
N GLY A 93 -9.60 -11.86 -0.75
CA GLY A 93 -9.59 -13.27 -1.12
C GLY A 93 -10.16 -13.56 -2.50
N ALA A 94 -11.29 -12.91 -2.85
CA ALA A 94 -11.92 -13.06 -4.16
C ALA A 94 -11.05 -12.54 -5.33
N TYR A 95 -10.24 -11.50 -5.10
CA TYR A 95 -9.26 -11.02 -6.08
C TYR A 95 -8.09 -11.98 -6.21
N TYR A 96 -7.55 -12.42 -5.07
CA TYR A 96 -6.41 -13.34 -5.03
C TYR A 96 -6.73 -14.66 -5.74
N GLU A 97 -7.86 -15.30 -5.41
CA GLU A 97 -8.26 -16.57 -6.02
C GLU A 97 -8.37 -16.49 -7.56
N LYS A 98 -8.81 -15.36 -8.10
CA LYS A 98 -8.89 -15.15 -9.55
C LYS A 98 -7.54 -14.92 -10.21
N MET A 99 -6.51 -14.54 -9.46
CA MET A 99 -5.25 -14.05 -10.01
C MET A 99 -4.01 -14.78 -9.46
N LYS A 100 -4.15 -15.70 -8.51
CA LYS A 100 -3.05 -16.41 -7.84
C LYS A 100 -2.06 -17.10 -8.77
N ASP A 101 -2.52 -17.57 -9.93
CA ASP A 101 -1.65 -18.22 -10.93
C ASP A 101 -0.83 -17.19 -11.75
N LYS A 102 -1.09 -15.89 -11.59
CA LYS A 102 -0.45 -14.79 -12.35
C LYS A 102 0.33 -13.83 -11.49
N VAL A 103 0.30 -14.02 -10.18
CA VAL A 103 1.00 -13.19 -9.20
C VAL A 103 1.77 -14.06 -8.23
N VAL A 104 2.76 -13.48 -7.57
CA VAL A 104 3.48 -14.14 -6.47
C VAL A 104 3.21 -13.38 -5.18
N ASN A 105 2.77 -14.10 -4.17
CA ASN A 105 2.69 -13.58 -2.81
C ASN A 105 4.10 -13.61 -2.19
N LEU A 106 4.66 -12.43 -1.91
CA LEU A 106 5.99 -12.25 -1.35
C LEU A 106 6.01 -12.34 0.18
N GLY A 107 4.83 -12.39 0.80
CA GLY A 107 4.67 -12.53 2.25
C GLY A 107 4.03 -11.33 2.92
N ILE A 108 3.82 -11.49 4.23
CA ILE A 108 3.14 -10.51 5.07
C ILE A 108 4.03 -9.27 5.27
N ASN A 109 3.50 -8.09 4.93
CA ASN A 109 4.13 -6.81 5.24
C ASN A 109 3.52 -6.11 6.47
N TYR A 110 2.27 -6.44 6.82
CA TYR A 110 1.64 -6.00 8.06
C TYR A 110 0.80 -7.13 8.67
N PRO A 111 1.11 -7.57 9.90
CA PRO A 111 0.31 -8.52 10.64
C PRO A 111 -0.87 -7.83 11.33
N ASP A 112 -1.80 -8.62 11.88
CA ASP A 112 -2.89 -8.17 12.75
C ASP A 112 -3.83 -7.12 12.12
N ALA A 113 -4.03 -7.20 10.80
CA ALA A 113 -4.98 -6.37 10.07
C ALA A 113 -6.43 -6.79 10.39
N LYS A 114 -7.32 -5.81 10.47
CA LYS A 114 -8.74 -6.04 10.76
C LYS A 114 -9.60 -5.06 9.99
N ILE A 115 -10.71 -5.53 9.44
CA ILE A 115 -11.76 -4.67 8.86
C ILE A 115 -13.08 -4.85 9.63
N GLY A 116 -13.99 -3.90 9.50
CA GLY A 116 -15.32 -4.00 10.09
C GLY A 116 -16.11 -2.70 10.05
N LEU A 117 -17.23 -2.68 10.74
CA LEU A 117 -17.97 -1.46 11.03
C LEU A 117 -17.42 -0.81 12.30
N ILE A 118 -17.23 0.49 12.22
CA ILE A 118 -16.68 1.32 13.30
C ILE A 118 -17.70 2.39 13.66
N VAL A 119 -17.82 2.63 14.95
CA VAL A 119 -18.64 3.69 15.51
C VAL A 119 -17.84 4.47 16.56
N PRO A 120 -18.16 5.75 16.85
CA PRO A 120 -17.63 6.45 18.00
C PRO A 120 -17.94 5.71 19.32
N GLU A 121 -17.04 5.76 20.29
CA GLU A 121 -17.18 5.03 21.56
C GLU A 121 -18.43 5.46 22.34
N TYR A 122 -18.87 6.72 22.20
CA TYR A 122 -20.10 7.22 22.85
C TYR A 122 -21.40 6.66 22.26
N VAL A 123 -21.36 5.98 21.14
CA VAL A 123 -22.51 5.33 20.52
C VAL A 123 -22.87 4.06 21.31
N LYS A 124 -24.16 3.84 21.55
CA LYS A 124 -24.64 2.73 22.37
C LYS A 124 -24.53 1.36 21.72
N ALA A 125 -24.54 1.30 20.37
CA ALA A 125 -24.38 0.03 19.64
C ALA A 125 -23.01 -0.57 19.95
N ASN A 126 -22.99 -1.86 20.30
CA ASN A 126 -21.76 -2.64 20.53
C ASN A 126 -21.60 -3.77 19.51
N SER A 127 -22.69 -4.21 18.89
CA SER A 127 -22.72 -5.25 17.88
C SER A 127 -23.40 -4.72 16.61
N ILE A 128 -23.12 -5.36 15.48
CA ILE A 128 -23.83 -5.12 14.22
C ILE A 128 -25.33 -5.40 14.38
N GLU A 129 -25.69 -6.35 15.22
CA GLU A 129 -27.09 -6.67 15.54
C GLU A 129 -27.87 -5.50 16.17
N ASP A 130 -27.17 -4.63 16.93
CA ASP A 130 -27.78 -3.48 17.59
C ASP A 130 -28.24 -2.40 16.60
N LEU A 131 -27.64 -2.35 15.41
CA LEU A 131 -27.87 -1.30 14.44
C LEU A 131 -29.34 -1.21 14.02
N GLN A 132 -30.02 -2.35 13.83
CA GLN A 132 -31.40 -2.33 13.38
C GLN A 132 -32.34 -1.62 14.38
N ALA A 133 -32.16 -1.84 15.67
CA ALA A 133 -32.93 -1.18 16.72
C ALA A 133 -32.61 0.31 16.84
N GLN A 134 -31.42 0.73 16.46
CA GLN A 134 -30.94 2.10 16.53
C GLN A 134 -30.93 2.81 15.16
N LYS A 135 -31.65 2.29 14.18
CA LYS A 135 -31.65 2.79 12.79
C LYS A 135 -31.87 4.31 12.70
N ALA A 136 -32.78 4.84 13.50
CA ALA A 136 -33.11 6.28 13.49
C ALA A 136 -31.90 7.15 13.88
N ASP A 137 -31.11 6.73 14.87
CA ASP A 137 -29.94 7.46 15.36
C ASP A 137 -28.84 7.55 14.30
N PHE A 138 -28.70 6.51 13.47
CA PHE A 138 -27.74 6.43 12.36
C PHE A 138 -28.29 6.96 11.03
N GLY A 139 -29.56 7.43 11.00
CA GLY A 139 -30.22 7.85 9.77
C GLY A 139 -30.36 6.74 8.71
N GLY A 140 -30.34 5.46 9.13
CA GLY A 140 -30.48 4.29 8.28
C GLY A 140 -29.34 4.15 7.26
N ARG A 141 -28.14 4.64 7.56
CA ARG A 141 -27.00 4.60 6.63
C ARG A 141 -25.69 4.16 7.29
N ILE A 142 -24.87 3.50 6.51
CA ILE A 142 -23.49 3.21 6.81
C ILE A 142 -22.64 3.94 5.78
N VAL A 143 -21.68 4.74 6.21
CA VAL A 143 -20.79 5.48 5.31
C VAL A 143 -19.55 4.65 5.05
N GLY A 144 -19.34 4.35 3.80
CA GLY A 144 -18.20 3.53 3.36
C GLY A 144 -17.20 4.32 2.52
N ILE A 145 -16.33 3.57 1.88
CA ILE A 145 -15.27 4.06 1.01
C ILE A 145 -15.58 3.71 -0.46
N ASP A 146 -14.56 3.52 -1.28
CA ASP A 146 -14.71 3.15 -2.69
C ASP A 146 -15.49 1.85 -2.87
N ALA A 147 -16.48 1.85 -3.74
CA ALA A 147 -17.41 0.71 -3.93
C ALA A 147 -16.71 -0.63 -4.26
N GLY A 148 -15.51 -0.58 -4.86
CA GLY A 148 -14.71 -1.78 -5.17
C GLY A 148 -13.80 -2.27 -4.04
N ALA A 149 -13.79 -1.60 -2.88
CA ALA A 149 -13.00 -2.03 -1.74
C ALA A 149 -13.59 -3.29 -1.09
N GLY A 150 -12.72 -4.19 -0.62
CA GLY A 150 -13.16 -5.45 -0.01
C GLY A 150 -14.06 -5.25 1.20
N VAL A 151 -13.78 -4.25 2.05
CA VAL A 151 -14.63 -3.91 3.20
C VAL A 151 -16.05 -3.50 2.78
N MET A 152 -16.22 -2.86 1.62
CA MET A 152 -17.55 -2.52 1.09
C MET A 152 -18.33 -3.76 0.68
N LEU A 153 -17.68 -4.70 0.00
CA LEU A 153 -18.29 -5.98 -0.38
C LEU A 153 -18.73 -6.78 0.86
N LYS A 154 -17.90 -6.79 1.90
CA LYS A 154 -18.21 -7.40 3.19
C LYS A 154 -19.35 -6.68 3.91
N THR A 155 -19.41 -5.34 3.82
CA THR A 155 -20.50 -4.57 4.43
C THR A 155 -21.83 -4.80 3.71
N ASP A 156 -21.84 -4.89 2.39
CA ASP A 156 -23.05 -5.29 1.64
C ASP A 156 -23.55 -6.67 2.04
N GLN A 157 -22.63 -7.61 2.30
CA GLN A 157 -22.96 -8.92 2.80
C GLN A 157 -23.48 -8.85 4.24
N ALA A 158 -22.84 -8.08 5.12
CA ALA A 158 -23.28 -7.90 6.51
C ALA A 158 -24.70 -7.30 6.60
N ILE A 159 -25.02 -6.29 5.79
CA ILE A 159 -26.35 -5.72 5.72
C ILE A 159 -27.40 -6.81 5.44
N LYS A 160 -27.13 -7.72 4.51
CA LYS A 160 -28.03 -8.84 4.18
C LYS A 160 -28.11 -9.87 5.29
N ASP A 161 -26.97 -10.31 5.77
CA ASP A 161 -26.88 -11.42 6.73
C ASP A 161 -27.48 -11.03 8.10
N TYR A 162 -27.31 -9.76 8.50
CA TYR A 162 -27.91 -9.23 9.73
C TYR A 162 -29.33 -8.67 9.55
N GLY A 163 -29.86 -8.69 8.31
CA GLY A 163 -31.20 -8.20 8.02
C GLY A 163 -31.36 -6.70 8.30
N LEU A 164 -30.32 -5.90 8.04
CA LEU A 164 -30.33 -4.47 8.31
C LEU A 164 -31.06 -3.71 7.21
N ASP A 165 -32.01 -2.86 7.59
CA ASP A 165 -32.61 -1.89 6.67
C ASP A 165 -31.77 -0.60 6.64
N TYR A 166 -30.57 -0.73 6.11
CA TYR A 166 -29.55 0.32 6.01
C TYR A 166 -29.07 0.47 4.56
N LYS A 167 -28.77 1.71 4.20
CA LYS A 167 -28.11 2.02 2.94
C LYS A 167 -26.59 2.11 3.14
N LEU A 168 -25.83 1.32 2.40
CA LEU A 168 -24.37 1.53 2.29
C LEU A 168 -24.12 2.68 1.31
N VAL A 169 -23.52 3.75 1.80
CA VAL A 169 -23.18 4.94 1.02
C VAL A 169 -21.72 4.84 0.59
N ALA A 170 -21.50 4.58 -0.69
CA ALA A 170 -20.16 4.61 -1.25
C ALA A 170 -19.62 6.04 -1.30
N SER A 171 -18.35 6.20 -0.94
CA SER A 171 -17.65 7.49 -0.92
C SER A 171 -16.20 7.27 -1.36
N SER A 172 -15.26 8.03 -0.81
CA SER A 172 -13.83 7.78 -0.81
C SER A 172 -13.34 7.68 0.64
N GLY A 173 -12.11 7.24 0.86
CA GLY A 173 -11.53 7.24 2.21
C GLY A 173 -11.60 8.62 2.86
N SER A 174 -11.24 9.69 2.14
CA SER A 174 -11.32 11.08 2.63
C SER A 174 -12.76 11.54 2.87
N GLY A 175 -13.71 11.12 2.02
CA GLY A 175 -15.14 11.42 2.18
C GLY A 175 -15.72 10.77 3.42
N MET A 176 -15.43 9.50 3.67
CA MET A 176 -15.82 8.78 4.90
C MET A 176 -15.24 9.47 6.14
N ILE A 177 -13.97 9.86 6.14
CA ILE A 177 -13.33 10.59 7.23
C ILE A 177 -13.98 11.96 7.46
N SER A 178 -14.40 12.67 6.42
CA SER A 178 -15.10 13.94 6.55
C SER A 178 -16.45 13.78 7.25
N GLU A 179 -17.21 12.74 6.92
CA GLU A 179 -18.49 12.42 7.59
C GLU A 179 -18.25 12.02 9.07
N LEU A 180 -17.24 11.20 9.35
CA LEU A 180 -16.85 10.82 10.71
C LEU A 180 -16.44 12.05 11.53
N THR A 181 -15.61 12.93 10.95
CA THR A 181 -15.17 14.18 11.60
C THR A 181 -16.37 15.05 12.01
N ARG A 182 -17.35 15.20 11.11
CA ARG A 182 -18.56 15.95 11.38
C ARG A 182 -19.37 15.30 12.50
N ALA A 183 -19.60 13.99 12.43
CA ALA A 183 -20.33 13.27 13.46
C ALA A 183 -19.67 13.37 14.84
N GLU A 184 -18.33 13.25 14.90
CA GLU A 184 -17.55 13.42 16.13
C GLU A 184 -17.70 14.83 16.71
N SER A 185 -17.67 15.87 15.87
CA SER A 185 -17.83 17.26 16.35
C SER A 185 -19.23 17.55 16.87
N GLU A 186 -20.26 16.95 16.26
CA GLU A 186 -21.66 17.13 16.62
C GLU A 186 -22.16 16.10 17.64
N LYS A 187 -21.31 15.14 18.06
CA LYS A 187 -21.66 13.99 18.93
C LYS A 187 -22.87 13.19 18.43
N LYS A 188 -22.99 13.07 17.11
CA LYS A 188 -24.03 12.28 16.45
C LYS A 188 -23.57 10.84 16.20
N ALA A 189 -24.52 9.90 16.21
CA ALA A 189 -24.22 8.53 15.86
C ALA A 189 -23.88 8.44 14.37
N ILE A 190 -22.83 7.66 14.07
CA ILE A 190 -22.42 7.30 12.71
C ILE A 190 -21.83 5.90 12.73
N ALA A 191 -22.13 5.11 11.71
CA ALA A 191 -21.44 3.88 11.41
C ALA A 191 -20.65 4.06 10.12
N VAL A 192 -19.36 3.74 10.16
CA VAL A 192 -18.46 3.82 9.01
C VAL A 192 -17.79 2.47 8.76
N THR A 193 -17.41 2.19 7.52
CA THR A 193 -16.47 1.12 7.24
C THR A 193 -15.09 1.53 7.73
N GLY A 194 -14.32 0.60 8.29
CA GLY A 194 -12.99 0.94 8.74
C GLY A 194 -12.09 -0.27 8.90
N TRP A 195 -10.82 0.03 9.22
CA TRP A 195 -9.77 -0.98 9.31
C TRP A 195 -8.65 -0.58 10.25
N ILE A 196 -7.85 -1.56 10.65
CA ILE A 196 -6.57 -1.41 11.33
C ILE A 196 -5.49 -2.00 10.42
N PRO A 197 -4.36 -1.27 10.17
CA PRO A 197 -3.96 0.00 10.78
C PRO A 197 -4.62 1.22 10.13
N HIS A 198 -5.04 2.18 10.95
CA HIS A 198 -5.54 3.46 10.48
C HIS A 198 -5.33 4.55 11.55
N TRP A 199 -4.87 5.72 11.14
CA TRP A 199 -4.59 6.86 12.04
C TRP A 199 -5.81 7.37 12.81
N MET A 200 -7.04 7.12 12.34
CA MET A 200 -8.27 7.61 12.98
C MET A 200 -8.45 7.14 14.43
N PHE A 201 -7.92 5.96 14.78
CA PHE A 201 -7.95 5.45 16.16
C PHE A 201 -7.00 6.20 17.10
N ALA A 202 -5.98 6.87 16.57
CA ALA A 202 -5.14 7.76 17.36
C ALA A 202 -5.82 9.12 17.60
N LYS A 203 -6.71 9.53 16.68
CA LYS A 203 -7.39 10.84 16.75
C LYS A 203 -8.68 10.82 17.54
N TRP A 204 -9.47 9.76 17.41
CA TRP A 204 -10.78 9.64 18.05
C TRP A 204 -10.91 8.35 18.85
N LYS A 205 -11.76 8.37 19.87
CA LYS A 205 -12.16 7.16 20.58
C LYS A 205 -13.21 6.42 19.76
N LEU A 206 -12.79 5.40 19.08
CA LEU A 206 -13.60 4.59 18.18
C LEU A 206 -13.61 3.13 18.63
N LYS A 207 -14.67 2.43 18.32
CA LYS A 207 -14.78 0.99 18.53
C LYS A 207 -15.29 0.27 17.28
N PHE A 208 -14.80 -0.93 17.06
CA PHE A 208 -15.43 -1.87 16.12
C PHE A 208 -16.72 -2.40 16.75
N LEU A 209 -17.76 -2.50 15.93
CA LEU A 209 -18.91 -3.31 16.30
C LEU A 209 -18.54 -4.79 16.28
N GLU A 210 -19.04 -5.55 17.25
CA GLU A 210 -18.93 -7.00 17.24
C GLU A 210 -19.63 -7.58 16.02
N ASP A 211 -19.03 -8.60 15.42
CA ASP A 211 -19.54 -9.33 14.26
C ASP A 211 -19.74 -10.82 14.61
N PRO A 212 -20.81 -11.17 15.35
CA PRO A 212 -21.05 -12.56 15.78
C PRO A 212 -21.15 -13.54 14.62
N LYS A 213 -21.58 -13.10 13.43
CA LYS A 213 -21.68 -13.93 12.23
C LYS A 213 -20.38 -14.04 11.44
N LYS A 214 -19.32 -13.34 11.87
CA LYS A 214 -18.00 -13.32 11.24
C LYS A 214 -18.02 -12.99 9.73
N VAL A 215 -18.89 -12.07 9.31
CA VAL A 215 -19.00 -11.66 7.93
C VAL A 215 -17.72 -10.97 7.45
N TYR A 216 -17.10 -10.19 8.33
CA TYR A 216 -15.82 -9.53 8.05
C TYR A 216 -14.62 -10.47 8.17
N GLY A 217 -14.80 -11.67 8.70
CA GLY A 217 -13.75 -12.64 8.98
C GLY A 217 -13.06 -12.41 10.33
N ASP A 218 -12.02 -13.16 10.55
CA ASP A 218 -11.12 -12.99 11.72
C ASP A 218 -10.02 -11.96 11.40
N VAL A 219 -9.05 -11.81 12.31
CA VAL A 219 -7.84 -11.02 12.06
C VAL A 219 -7.14 -11.54 10.81
N GLU A 220 -6.77 -10.63 9.93
CA GLU A 220 -6.08 -10.92 8.68
C GLU A 220 -4.71 -10.19 8.63
N HIS A 221 -4.07 -10.19 7.48
CA HIS A 221 -2.78 -9.52 7.26
C HIS A 221 -2.78 -8.80 5.92
N VAL A 222 -1.83 -7.88 5.76
CA VAL A 222 -1.56 -7.24 4.47
C VAL A 222 -0.29 -7.84 3.88
N ASP A 223 -0.36 -8.26 2.63
CA ASP A 223 0.74 -8.91 1.92
C ASP A 223 1.31 -8.01 0.82
N SER A 224 2.58 -8.25 0.52
CA SER A 224 3.22 -7.76 -0.69
C SER A 224 2.99 -8.76 -1.82
N ILE A 225 2.40 -8.30 -2.92
CA ILE A 225 2.13 -9.11 -4.12
C ILE A 225 2.92 -8.54 -5.29
N ALA A 226 3.56 -9.41 -6.06
CA ALA A 226 4.35 -9.00 -7.23
C ALA A 226 3.96 -9.77 -8.50
N ASN A 227 4.22 -9.14 -9.64
CA ASN A 227 4.26 -9.84 -10.91
C ASN A 227 5.51 -10.74 -10.94
N PRO A 228 5.43 -12.00 -11.38
CA PRO A 228 6.59 -12.91 -11.40
C PRO A 228 7.78 -12.38 -12.22
N ALA A 229 7.53 -11.54 -13.23
CA ALA A 229 8.60 -10.94 -14.03
C ALA A 229 9.49 -9.95 -13.23
N LEU A 230 9.04 -9.46 -12.07
CA LEU A 230 9.83 -8.55 -11.25
C LEU A 230 11.13 -9.20 -10.76
N GLU A 231 11.13 -10.49 -10.47
CA GLU A 231 12.33 -11.18 -10.00
C GLU A 231 13.48 -11.08 -11.00
N ALA A 232 13.21 -11.34 -12.27
CA ALA A 232 14.20 -11.21 -13.34
C ALA A 232 14.51 -9.74 -13.70
N LYS A 233 13.52 -8.85 -13.58
CA LYS A 233 13.64 -7.43 -13.88
C LYS A 233 14.52 -6.69 -12.87
N ALA A 234 14.33 -6.97 -11.57
CA ALA A 234 14.98 -6.25 -10.49
C ALA A 234 15.07 -7.12 -9.22
N LYS A 235 15.94 -8.13 -9.22
CA LYS A 235 16.09 -9.05 -8.09
C LYS A 235 16.31 -8.36 -6.73
N PRO A 236 17.13 -7.30 -6.60
CA PRO A 236 17.26 -6.60 -5.31
C PRO A 236 15.96 -6.03 -4.79
N VAL A 237 15.08 -5.54 -5.67
CA VAL A 237 13.75 -5.04 -5.29
C VAL A 237 12.83 -6.19 -4.88
N TRP A 238 12.86 -7.29 -5.60
CA TRP A 238 12.13 -8.50 -5.25
C TRP A 238 12.52 -9.02 -3.86
N ASP A 239 13.82 -9.14 -3.58
CA ASP A 239 14.32 -9.62 -2.29
C ASP A 239 13.94 -8.65 -1.16
N PHE A 240 14.07 -7.34 -1.38
CA PHE A 240 13.61 -6.33 -0.43
C PHE A 240 12.11 -6.46 -0.13
N LEU A 241 11.25 -6.57 -1.14
CA LEU A 241 9.81 -6.70 -0.94
C LEU A 241 9.41 -7.96 -0.18
N LYS A 242 10.20 -9.03 -0.25
CA LYS A 242 10.02 -10.26 0.55
C LYS A 242 10.38 -10.05 2.02
N GLN A 243 11.31 -9.16 2.33
CA GLN A 243 11.76 -8.87 3.69
C GLN A 243 11.00 -7.70 4.32
N PHE A 244 10.42 -6.84 3.49
CA PHE A 244 9.71 -5.65 3.95
C PHE A 244 8.51 -6.04 4.81
N ARG A 245 8.52 -5.58 6.06
CA ARG A 245 7.38 -5.74 6.98
C ARG A 245 7.41 -4.70 8.10
N TRP A 246 6.26 -4.22 8.44
CA TRP A 246 6.05 -3.43 9.64
C TRP A 246 6.12 -4.32 10.89
N LYS A 247 6.68 -3.81 11.95
CA LYS A 247 6.74 -4.55 13.22
C LYS A 247 5.40 -4.53 13.94
N ASN A 248 4.69 -3.42 13.83
CA ASN A 248 3.39 -3.20 14.45
C ASN A 248 2.68 -1.98 13.83
N GLY A 249 1.48 -1.68 14.31
CA GLY A 249 0.69 -0.53 13.84
C GLY A 249 1.26 0.84 14.22
N GLN A 250 2.15 0.92 15.21
CA GLN A 250 2.78 2.19 15.60
C GLN A 250 3.75 2.67 14.50
N GLU A 251 4.60 1.79 13.98
CA GLU A 251 5.58 2.17 12.94
C GLU A 251 4.88 2.77 11.69
N VAL A 252 3.87 2.10 11.16
CA VAL A 252 3.12 2.63 10.01
C VAL A 252 2.24 3.81 10.40
N GLY A 253 1.77 3.83 11.65
CA GLY A 253 0.96 4.90 12.24
C GLY A 253 1.66 6.25 12.26
N GLU A 254 2.96 6.27 12.55
CA GLU A 254 3.78 7.48 12.53
C GLU A 254 3.78 8.15 11.15
N VAL A 255 3.96 7.36 10.09
CA VAL A 255 3.92 7.87 8.70
C VAL A 255 2.51 8.33 8.32
N MET A 256 1.48 7.54 8.67
CA MET A 256 0.08 7.90 8.40
C MET A 256 -0.32 9.22 9.08
N LEU A 257 0.11 9.44 10.32
CA LEU A 257 -0.18 10.68 11.06
C LEU A 257 0.51 11.89 10.44
N ALA A 258 1.79 11.78 10.10
CA ALA A 258 2.52 12.86 9.45
C ALA A 258 1.84 13.29 8.12
N ILE A 259 1.39 12.32 7.32
CA ILE A 259 0.62 12.59 6.09
C ILE A 259 -0.72 13.27 6.41
N GLN A 260 -1.43 12.79 7.42
CA GLN A 260 -2.71 13.35 7.84
C GLN A 260 -2.58 14.79 8.39
N GLU A 261 -1.45 15.13 8.99
CA GLU A 261 -1.12 16.47 9.49
C GLU A 261 -0.66 17.43 8.38
N GLY A 262 -0.61 16.96 7.13
CA GLY A 262 -0.39 17.77 5.95
C GLY A 262 1.00 17.62 5.32
N GLU A 263 1.83 16.69 5.79
CA GLU A 263 3.07 16.36 5.08
C GLU A 263 2.77 15.66 3.77
N LYS A 264 3.57 15.94 2.75
CA LYS A 264 3.52 15.16 1.51
C LYS A 264 3.98 13.72 1.79
N PRO A 265 3.32 12.70 1.21
CA PRO A 265 3.67 11.30 1.46
C PRO A 265 5.15 10.96 1.25
N ASP A 266 5.79 11.50 0.21
CA ASP A 266 7.22 11.30 -0.06
C ASP A 266 8.10 11.88 1.06
N VAL A 267 7.71 13.07 1.60
CA VAL A 267 8.46 13.73 2.66
C VAL A 267 8.33 12.96 3.97
N ALA A 268 7.12 12.53 4.31
CA ALA A 268 6.86 11.70 5.50
C ALA A 268 7.60 10.37 5.43
N ALA A 269 7.55 9.70 4.27
CA ALA A 269 8.28 8.46 4.03
C ALA A 269 9.80 8.65 4.18
N LYS A 270 10.36 9.68 3.56
CA LYS A 270 11.79 9.98 3.66
C LYS A 270 12.23 10.24 5.10
N LYS A 271 11.51 11.08 5.83
CA LYS A 271 11.80 11.35 7.25
C LYS A 271 11.80 10.08 8.08
N TRP A 272 10.81 9.21 7.85
CA TRP A 272 10.72 7.95 8.57
C TRP A 272 11.90 7.04 8.24
N VAL A 273 12.26 6.87 6.97
CA VAL A 273 13.39 6.07 6.49
C VAL A 273 14.70 6.58 7.09
N ASP A 274 14.93 7.89 7.08
CA ASP A 274 16.14 8.53 7.63
C ASP A 274 16.22 8.35 9.17
N SER A 275 15.08 8.33 9.85
CA SER A 275 15.01 8.19 11.32
C SER A 275 15.08 6.74 11.80
N ASN A 276 14.91 5.77 10.90
CA ASN A 276 14.85 4.34 11.23
C ASN A 276 15.88 3.48 10.46
N PRO A 277 17.19 3.85 10.46
CA PRO A 277 18.20 3.18 9.63
C PRO A 277 18.39 1.70 9.97
N GLU A 278 18.26 1.31 11.23
CA GLU A 278 18.40 -0.10 11.63
C GLU A 278 17.22 -0.93 11.10
N ARG A 279 16.02 -0.36 11.10
CA ARG A 279 14.83 -1.02 10.56
C ARG A 279 14.94 -1.22 9.05
N VAL A 280 15.41 -0.20 8.34
CA VAL A 280 15.67 -0.28 6.90
C VAL A 280 16.74 -1.34 6.58
N LYS A 281 17.78 -1.44 7.41
CA LYS A 281 18.82 -2.45 7.26
C LYS A 281 18.31 -3.88 7.45
N GLU A 282 17.34 -4.10 8.35
CA GLU A 282 16.70 -5.41 8.52
C GLU A 282 15.97 -5.86 7.24
N TRP A 283 15.39 -4.94 6.49
CA TRP A 283 14.69 -5.23 5.23
C TRP A 283 15.62 -5.46 4.03
N LEU A 284 16.89 -5.07 4.15
CA LEU A 284 17.89 -5.16 3.06
C LEU A 284 18.86 -6.34 3.23
N ASN A 285 18.79 -7.08 4.35
CA ASN A 285 19.59 -8.25 4.63
C ASN A 285 18.82 -9.54 4.37
#